data_0bc75645f5300ad632176d1d9f8b3ba3
#
_entry.id   0bc75645f5300ad632176d1d9f8b3ba3
#
_cell.length_a   1.000
_cell.length_b   1.000
_cell.length_c   1.000
_cell.angle_alpha   90.00
_cell.angle_beta   90.00
_cell.angle_gamma   90.00
#
_symmetry.space_group_name_H-M   'P 1'
#
loop_
_entity.id
_entity.type
_entity.pdbx_description
1 polymer ?
#
loop_
_entity_poly.entity_id
_entity_poly.type
_entity_poly.pdbx_seq_one_letter_code
_entity_poly.pdbx_strand_id
1 'polypeptide(L)'
;MCFKSCDSCPILFKALDDQYDGDVRALNDGDIAEVMDNCFQCKLCDVQCPYTPRDNHEYQLDFPKLVHRYNAQRRKDHAPTMREKMLANPDGVAKMARMSFGMANAMNKVAAHRWFMEKALGIHKDKLLPDFAGEPFDKWAEKNGKKKDDGEAVLFATCYVQNNEPNIGRDVVEVMEKNQVKLACGSGQVCCGMPAWEAGDLDTVRKNAKQNLDALLPYVEKGAKVLVVNPTCSMMMRREYPELVAEEDKERAQKLSEAINDCGEFLWSIRNEDRFNTDFKSTPGGAVGYHAPCHLRAQAVGFKGRDLMKKIPGVKPKLVMECCGHDGTYAMKVETFEASARVGEKAFNGMKDAEAEVWATECPLAGIQFEQHAGKRALHPMTVLARAYREDGFPEKVPPKEDEK
;
A
#
# COMPACT_ATOMS: atom_id res chain seq x y z
N MET A 1 -13.97 14.46 -15.67
CA MET A 1 -13.59 13.41 -14.69
C MET A 1 -12.08 13.25 -14.59
N CYS A 2 -11.36 13.19 -15.69
CA CYS A 2 -9.88 13.03 -15.71
C CYS A 2 -9.09 14.09 -14.92
N PHE A 3 -9.63 15.29 -14.75
CA PHE A 3 -8.97 16.41 -14.05
C PHE A 3 -8.94 16.34 -12.52
N LYS A 4 -9.48 15.28 -11.90
CA LYS A 4 -9.65 15.25 -10.42
C LYS A 4 -8.70 14.33 -9.68
N SER A 5 -8.00 13.43 -10.40
CA SER A 5 -7.26 12.35 -9.75
C SER A 5 -5.76 12.59 -9.64
N CYS A 6 -5.13 13.26 -10.62
CA CYS A 6 -3.70 13.60 -10.63
C CYS A 6 -3.44 14.72 -11.64
N ASP A 7 -2.20 15.20 -11.72
CA ASP A 7 -1.78 16.26 -12.63
C ASP A 7 -1.56 15.80 -14.08
N SER A 8 -1.43 14.50 -14.34
CA SER A 8 -1.13 13.93 -15.65
C SER A 8 -2.14 14.34 -16.75
N CYS A 9 -3.44 14.12 -16.52
CA CYS A 9 -4.47 14.52 -17.49
C CYS A 9 -4.57 16.05 -17.66
N PRO A 10 -4.58 16.88 -16.59
CA PRO A 10 -4.52 18.33 -16.73
C PRO A 10 -3.31 18.82 -17.56
N ILE A 11 -2.13 18.28 -17.36
CA ILE A 11 -0.92 18.61 -18.14
C ILE A 11 -1.14 18.27 -19.62
N LEU A 12 -1.64 17.06 -19.93
CA LEU A 12 -1.93 16.63 -21.30
C LEU A 12 -2.91 17.59 -22.00
N PHE A 13 -4.05 17.84 -21.39
CA PHE A 13 -5.09 18.68 -22.02
C PHE A 13 -4.64 20.12 -22.15
N LYS A 14 -3.91 20.65 -21.16
CA LYS A 14 -3.35 22.00 -21.25
C LYS A 14 -2.34 22.12 -22.40
N ALA A 15 -1.46 21.15 -22.58
CA ALA A 15 -0.49 21.16 -23.69
C ALA A 15 -1.25 21.12 -25.03
N LEU A 16 -2.26 20.26 -25.17
CA LEU A 16 -3.05 20.18 -26.41
C LEU A 16 -3.80 21.47 -26.73
N ASP A 17 -4.44 22.09 -25.74
CA ASP A 17 -5.22 23.31 -25.93
C ASP A 17 -4.34 24.54 -26.18
N ASP A 18 -3.24 24.69 -25.43
CA ASP A 18 -2.39 25.90 -25.46
C ASP A 18 -1.35 25.88 -26.59
N GLN A 19 -0.88 24.71 -27.05
CA GLN A 19 0.28 24.61 -27.92
C GLN A 19 0.02 23.87 -29.24
N TYR A 20 -0.97 22.97 -29.29
CA TYR A 20 -1.11 22.01 -30.40
C TYR A 20 -2.47 22.03 -31.08
N ASP A 21 -3.34 22.97 -30.75
CA ASP A 21 -4.72 23.11 -31.34
C ASP A 21 -5.49 21.78 -31.33
N GLY A 22 -5.34 21.02 -30.23
CA GLY A 22 -5.98 19.73 -30.04
C GLY A 22 -5.36 18.55 -30.78
N ASP A 23 -4.28 18.71 -31.57
CA ASP A 23 -3.63 17.60 -32.29
C ASP A 23 -2.65 16.84 -31.39
N VAL A 24 -3.10 15.72 -30.85
CA VAL A 24 -2.29 14.82 -30.00
C VAL A 24 -1.04 14.28 -30.70
N ARG A 25 -1.02 14.23 -32.03
CA ARG A 25 0.13 13.75 -32.82
C ARG A 25 1.29 14.75 -32.87
N ALA A 26 1.02 16.01 -32.51
CA ALA A 26 2.02 17.07 -32.47
C ALA A 26 2.82 17.08 -31.15
N LEU A 27 2.37 16.33 -30.11
CA LEU A 27 3.09 16.24 -28.84
C LEU A 27 4.53 15.75 -29.07
N ASN A 28 5.49 16.46 -28.49
CA ASN A 28 6.89 16.05 -28.51
C ASN A 28 7.22 15.08 -27.36
N ASP A 29 8.42 14.48 -27.38
CA ASP A 29 8.87 13.54 -26.36
C ASP A 29 8.91 14.13 -24.96
N GLY A 30 9.20 15.43 -24.83
CA GLY A 30 9.22 16.15 -23.55
C GLY A 30 7.82 16.26 -22.93
N ASP A 31 6.80 16.63 -23.74
CA ASP A 31 5.41 16.70 -23.30
C ASP A 31 4.89 15.34 -22.87
N ILE A 32 5.23 14.30 -23.66
CA ILE A 32 4.85 12.92 -23.35
C ILE A 32 5.50 12.51 -22.02
N ALA A 33 6.79 12.77 -21.83
CA ALA A 33 7.50 12.46 -20.59
C ALA A 33 6.87 13.17 -19.39
N GLU A 34 6.53 14.46 -19.52
CA GLU A 34 5.89 15.22 -18.44
C GLU A 34 4.53 14.62 -18.05
N VAL A 35 3.70 14.26 -19.02
CA VAL A 35 2.40 13.60 -18.77
C VAL A 35 2.59 12.26 -18.06
N MET A 36 3.53 11.43 -18.52
CA MET A 36 3.77 10.09 -17.96
C MET A 36 4.38 10.16 -16.55
N ASP A 37 5.31 11.07 -16.30
CA ASP A 37 5.99 11.23 -15.01
C ASP A 37 5.09 11.82 -13.91
N ASN A 38 3.99 12.48 -14.27
CA ASN A 38 2.98 12.99 -13.34
C ASN A 38 1.81 12.03 -13.09
N CYS A 39 1.85 10.82 -13.60
CA CYS A 39 0.85 9.80 -13.30
C CYS A 39 1.14 9.13 -11.94
N PHE A 40 0.18 9.19 -11.02
CA PHE A 40 0.26 8.59 -9.68
C PHE A 40 0.05 7.07 -9.66
N GLN A 41 -0.20 6.42 -10.78
CA GLN A 41 -0.51 4.98 -10.84
C GLN A 41 -1.63 4.51 -9.88
N CYS A 42 -2.44 5.43 -9.39
CA CYS A 42 -3.53 5.16 -8.43
C CYS A 42 -4.72 4.37 -9.03
N LYS A 43 -4.77 4.24 -10.34
CA LYS A 43 -5.82 3.55 -11.12
C LYS A 43 -7.25 4.07 -10.91
N LEU A 44 -7.42 5.24 -10.25
CA LEU A 44 -8.75 5.82 -10.03
C LEU A 44 -9.39 6.34 -11.32
N CYS A 45 -8.60 6.74 -12.31
CA CYS A 45 -9.11 7.08 -13.64
C CYS A 45 -9.76 5.86 -14.33
N ASP A 46 -9.17 4.67 -14.18
CA ASP A 46 -9.75 3.42 -14.68
C ASP A 46 -11.10 3.10 -14.01
N VAL A 47 -11.23 3.34 -12.69
CA VAL A 47 -12.50 3.12 -11.96
C VAL A 47 -13.60 4.08 -12.39
N GLN A 48 -13.26 5.30 -12.80
CA GLN A 48 -14.22 6.36 -13.11
C GLN A 48 -14.50 6.51 -14.60
N CYS A 49 -13.62 6.02 -15.45
CA CYS A 49 -13.74 6.14 -16.91
C CYS A 49 -14.71 5.09 -17.46
N PRO A 50 -15.73 5.49 -18.24
CA PRO A 50 -16.66 4.54 -18.87
C PRO A 50 -16.08 3.90 -20.14
N TYR A 51 -14.91 4.31 -20.60
CA TYR A 51 -14.29 3.87 -21.86
C TYR A 51 -13.26 2.76 -21.68
N THR A 52 -13.33 2.01 -20.56
CA THR A 52 -12.33 1.02 -20.17
C THR A 52 -12.67 -0.39 -20.64
N PRO A 53 -11.67 -1.32 -20.64
CA PRO A 53 -11.92 -2.75 -20.87
C PRO A 53 -12.94 -3.34 -19.89
N ARG A 54 -12.96 -2.84 -18.63
CA ARG A 54 -13.91 -3.29 -17.60
C ARG A 54 -15.37 -3.07 -18.01
N ASP A 55 -15.64 -1.95 -18.71
CA ASP A 55 -16.98 -1.58 -19.17
C ASP A 55 -17.24 -2.10 -20.59
N ASN A 56 -16.38 -2.97 -21.15
CA ASN A 56 -16.43 -3.52 -22.50
C ASN A 56 -16.57 -2.45 -23.60
N HIS A 57 -16.00 -1.26 -23.37
CA HIS A 57 -16.06 -0.17 -24.35
C HIS A 57 -15.07 -0.38 -25.49
N GLU A 58 -15.43 0.00 -26.70
CA GLU A 58 -14.62 -0.18 -27.91
C GLU A 58 -13.22 0.46 -27.85
N TYR A 59 -13.06 1.59 -27.13
CA TYR A 59 -11.77 2.28 -26.97
C TYR A 59 -10.78 1.56 -26.07
N GLN A 60 -11.21 0.68 -25.20
CA GLN A 60 -10.33 -0.12 -24.34
C GLN A 60 -9.28 0.74 -23.61
N LEU A 61 -9.68 1.93 -23.10
CA LEU A 61 -8.74 2.88 -22.47
C LEU A 61 -8.22 2.35 -21.15
N ASP A 62 -6.91 2.18 -21.05
CA ASP A 62 -6.18 1.89 -19.81
C ASP A 62 -4.94 2.80 -19.74
N PHE A 63 -5.16 4.02 -19.25
CA PHE A 63 -4.09 5.01 -19.14
C PHE A 63 -2.98 4.59 -18.15
N PRO A 64 -3.26 4.03 -16.96
CA PRO A 64 -2.22 3.50 -16.09
C PRO A 64 -1.33 2.45 -16.76
N LYS A 65 -1.92 1.57 -17.56
CA LYS A 65 -1.18 0.54 -18.29
C LYS A 65 -0.32 1.15 -19.41
N LEU A 66 -0.81 2.21 -20.06
CA LEU A 66 -0.01 2.97 -21.03
C LEU A 66 1.25 3.56 -20.37
N VAL A 67 1.11 4.17 -19.20
CA VAL A 67 2.25 4.71 -18.44
C VAL A 67 3.24 3.62 -18.04
N HIS A 68 2.77 2.47 -17.59
CA HIS A 68 3.65 1.33 -17.30
C HIS A 68 4.42 0.84 -18.55
N ARG A 69 3.76 0.78 -19.70
CA ARG A 69 4.42 0.43 -20.97
C ARG A 69 5.48 1.46 -21.35
N TYR A 70 5.19 2.74 -21.19
CA TYR A 70 6.15 3.82 -21.42
C TYR A 70 7.37 3.67 -20.49
N ASN A 71 7.16 3.46 -19.19
CA ASN A 71 8.24 3.25 -18.22
C ASN A 71 9.09 2.01 -18.56
N ALA A 72 8.45 0.90 -18.96
CA ALA A 72 9.15 -0.31 -19.38
C ALA A 72 10.01 -0.10 -20.64
N GLN A 73 9.53 0.71 -21.61
CA GLN A 73 10.31 1.07 -22.78
C GLN A 73 11.47 2.00 -22.40
N ARG A 74 11.20 3.07 -21.65
CA ARG A 74 12.25 4.00 -21.17
C ARG A 74 13.37 3.27 -20.42
N ARG A 75 13.03 2.25 -19.63
CA ARG A 75 14.04 1.45 -18.94
C ARG A 75 14.90 0.57 -19.86
N LYS A 76 14.40 0.16 -21.02
CA LYS A 76 15.22 -0.52 -22.05
C LYS A 76 16.17 0.43 -22.73
N ASP A 77 15.72 1.67 -22.97
CA ASP A 77 16.48 2.68 -23.72
C ASP A 77 17.53 3.37 -22.83
N HIS A 78 17.32 3.41 -21.51
CA HIS A 78 18.20 4.11 -20.56
C HIS A 78 18.56 3.23 -19.37
N ALA A 79 19.83 3.23 -19.00
CA ALA A 79 20.29 2.53 -17.80
C ALA A 79 19.67 3.16 -16.54
N PRO A 80 19.13 2.34 -15.62
CA PRO A 80 18.52 2.86 -14.40
C PRO A 80 19.53 3.57 -13.50
N THR A 81 19.11 4.69 -12.94
CA THR A 81 19.87 5.45 -11.94
C THR A 81 20.00 4.66 -10.63
N MET A 82 20.94 5.09 -9.75
CA MET A 82 21.08 4.50 -8.43
C MET A 82 19.77 4.63 -7.61
N ARG A 83 19.10 5.80 -7.70
CA ARG A 83 17.79 6.02 -7.07
C ARG A 83 16.75 4.99 -7.50
N GLU A 84 16.58 4.82 -8.81
CA GLU A 84 15.59 3.88 -9.35
C GLU A 84 15.89 2.44 -8.92
N LYS A 85 17.15 2.03 -8.92
CA LYS A 85 17.55 0.69 -8.43
C LYS A 85 17.22 0.50 -6.96
N MET A 86 17.47 1.50 -6.12
CA MET A 86 17.19 1.43 -4.68
C MET A 86 15.69 1.41 -4.41
N LEU A 87 14.93 2.31 -5.04
CA LEU A 87 13.48 2.40 -4.81
C LEU A 87 12.72 1.19 -5.37
N ALA A 88 13.20 0.58 -6.44
CA ALA A 88 12.62 -0.65 -7.00
C ALA A 88 12.88 -1.91 -6.16
N ASN A 89 13.82 -1.86 -5.21
CA ASN A 89 14.24 -3.02 -4.41
C ASN A 89 14.17 -2.75 -2.89
N PRO A 90 12.97 -2.62 -2.31
CA PRO A 90 12.80 -2.33 -0.88
C PRO A 90 13.37 -3.42 0.04
N ASP A 91 13.31 -4.69 -0.34
CA ASP A 91 13.87 -5.80 0.46
C ASP A 91 15.41 -5.73 0.53
N GLY A 92 16.06 -5.41 -0.57
CA GLY A 92 17.51 -5.21 -0.62
C GLY A 92 17.96 -4.03 0.24
N VAL A 93 17.26 -2.90 0.15
CA VAL A 93 17.53 -1.71 0.97
C VAL A 93 17.32 -2.01 2.45
N ALA A 94 16.24 -2.70 2.81
CA ALA A 94 15.99 -3.09 4.20
C ALA A 94 17.03 -4.06 4.73
N LYS A 95 17.51 -4.99 3.91
CA LYS A 95 18.61 -5.90 4.31
C LYS A 95 19.88 -5.11 4.62
N MET A 96 20.28 -4.17 3.77
CA MET A 96 21.43 -3.30 4.01
C MET A 96 21.25 -2.44 5.26
N ALA A 97 20.06 -1.87 5.45
CA ALA A 97 19.77 -1.04 6.62
C ALA A 97 19.88 -1.85 7.93
N ARG A 98 19.39 -3.08 7.97
CA ARG A 98 19.55 -3.96 9.15
C ARG A 98 21.01 -4.30 9.45
N MET A 99 21.84 -4.48 8.42
CA MET A 99 23.29 -4.72 8.61
C MET A 99 24.00 -3.51 9.24
N SER A 100 23.40 -2.34 9.24
CA SER A 100 23.93 -1.13 9.89
C SER A 100 23.63 -1.04 11.40
N PHE A 101 22.98 -2.06 11.99
CA PHE A 101 22.65 -2.11 13.42
C PHE A 101 21.95 -0.85 13.96
N GLY A 102 21.00 -0.32 13.19
CA GLY A 102 20.20 0.87 13.54
C GLY A 102 20.81 2.21 13.10
N MET A 103 22.03 2.21 12.60
CA MET A 103 22.70 3.44 12.13
C MET A 103 21.92 4.08 10.95
N ALA A 104 21.33 3.29 10.06
CA ALA A 104 20.50 3.80 8.97
C ALA A 104 19.33 4.65 9.49
N ASN A 105 18.61 4.18 10.53
CA ASN A 105 17.51 4.94 11.15
C ASN A 105 18.02 6.22 11.83
N ALA A 106 19.14 6.15 12.54
CA ALA A 106 19.75 7.32 13.19
C ALA A 106 20.16 8.37 12.15
N MET A 107 20.83 7.95 11.07
CA MET A 107 21.28 8.83 10.00
C MET A 107 20.11 9.50 9.24
N ASN A 108 18.99 8.78 9.06
CA ASN A 108 17.79 9.35 8.43
C ASN A 108 17.16 10.51 9.23
N LYS A 109 17.52 10.69 10.49
CA LYS A 109 17.08 11.80 11.37
C LYS A 109 18.07 12.96 11.39
N VAL A 110 19.26 12.81 10.78
CA VAL A 110 20.32 13.85 10.72
C VAL A 110 20.14 14.73 9.49
N ALA A 111 19.92 16.03 9.70
CA ALA A 111 19.67 16.99 8.61
C ALA A 111 20.77 17.01 7.53
N ALA A 112 22.05 16.95 7.92
CA ALA A 112 23.16 16.92 6.98
C ALA A 112 23.15 15.65 6.09
N HIS A 113 22.81 14.50 6.66
CA HIS A 113 22.64 13.26 5.88
C HIS A 113 21.44 13.35 4.94
N ARG A 114 20.33 13.91 5.39
CA ARG A 114 19.13 14.12 4.56
C ARG A 114 19.43 15.06 3.38
N TRP A 115 20.16 16.13 3.63
CA TRP A 115 20.64 17.02 2.58
C TRP A 115 21.53 16.29 1.57
N PHE A 116 22.46 15.46 2.05
CA PHE A 116 23.30 14.64 1.16
C PHE A 116 22.48 13.66 0.33
N MET A 117 21.51 12.96 0.93
CA MET A 117 20.59 12.06 0.20
C MET A 117 19.81 12.81 -0.89
N GLU A 118 19.40 14.03 -0.61
CA GLU A 118 18.72 14.87 -1.60
C GLU A 118 19.61 15.15 -2.81
N LYS A 119 20.86 15.57 -2.57
CA LYS A 119 21.81 15.89 -3.65
C LYS A 119 22.30 14.65 -4.41
N ALA A 120 22.56 13.56 -3.72
CA ALA A 120 23.16 12.36 -4.30
C ALA A 120 22.11 11.41 -4.92
N LEU A 121 20.93 11.29 -4.29
CA LEU A 121 19.89 10.33 -4.66
C LEU A 121 18.59 10.99 -5.11
N GLY A 122 18.43 12.30 -5.02
CA GLY A 122 17.19 13.00 -5.36
C GLY A 122 16.01 12.59 -4.49
N ILE A 123 16.25 12.16 -3.25
CA ILE A 123 15.21 11.89 -2.24
C ILE A 123 15.04 13.14 -1.40
N HIS A 124 13.85 13.72 -1.40
CA HIS A 124 13.59 15.00 -0.74
C HIS A 124 13.96 14.96 0.75
N LYS A 125 14.73 15.95 1.21
CA LYS A 125 15.30 16.00 2.58
C LYS A 125 14.21 15.99 3.67
N ASP A 126 13.06 16.62 3.41
CA ASP A 126 11.97 16.73 4.37
C ASP A 126 10.98 15.57 4.27
N LYS A 127 11.16 14.61 3.33
CA LYS A 127 10.30 13.44 3.27
C LYS A 127 10.48 12.55 4.49
N LEU A 128 9.39 12.31 5.22
CA LEU A 128 9.37 11.37 6.32
C LEU A 128 9.58 9.94 5.78
N LEU A 129 10.70 9.34 6.15
CA LEU A 129 11.02 7.95 5.81
C LEU A 129 10.67 7.03 6.98
N PRO A 130 10.09 5.84 6.73
CA PRO A 130 9.83 4.88 7.79
C PRO A 130 11.13 4.34 8.35
N ASP A 131 11.18 4.11 9.66
CA ASP A 131 12.29 3.40 10.30
C ASP A 131 12.29 1.92 9.88
N PHE A 132 13.47 1.32 9.81
CA PHE A 132 13.61 -0.13 9.63
C PHE A 132 13.49 -0.83 10.98
N ALA A 133 12.66 -1.86 11.04
CA ALA A 133 12.48 -2.65 12.26
C ALA A 133 13.75 -3.41 12.65
N GLY A 134 14.07 -3.41 13.91
CA GLY A 134 15.19 -4.19 14.45
C GLY A 134 14.96 -5.70 14.35
N GLU A 135 13.72 -6.16 14.58
CA GLU A 135 13.26 -7.54 14.37
C GLU A 135 12.24 -7.56 13.24
N PRO A 136 12.56 -8.13 12.06
CA PRO A 136 11.62 -8.26 10.97
C PRO A 136 10.50 -9.26 11.30
N PHE A 137 9.35 -9.12 10.64
CA PHE A 137 8.16 -9.91 10.94
C PHE A 137 8.38 -11.43 10.85
N ASP A 138 9.12 -11.90 9.85
CA ASP A 138 9.39 -13.33 9.65
C ASP A 138 10.18 -13.95 10.81
N LYS A 139 11.09 -13.19 11.41
CA LYS A 139 11.85 -13.63 12.61
C LYS A 139 10.96 -13.71 13.83
N TRP A 140 10.10 -12.73 14.01
CA TRP A 140 9.09 -12.78 15.06
C TRP A 140 8.15 -13.98 14.88
N ALA A 141 7.65 -14.21 13.65
CA ALA A 141 6.75 -15.32 13.34
C ALA A 141 7.41 -16.69 13.62
N GLU A 142 8.69 -16.84 13.25
CA GLU A 142 9.47 -18.04 13.53
C GLU A 142 9.61 -18.28 15.05
N LYS A 143 10.08 -17.26 15.78
CA LYS A 143 10.27 -17.30 17.24
C LYS A 143 9.00 -17.62 18.03
N ASN A 144 7.85 -17.19 17.52
CA ASN A 144 6.55 -17.37 18.17
C ASN A 144 5.76 -18.58 17.61
N GLY A 145 6.37 -19.46 16.82
CA GLY A 145 5.74 -20.68 16.29
C GLY A 145 4.56 -20.40 15.32
N LYS A 146 4.59 -19.25 14.64
CA LYS A 146 3.54 -18.87 13.69
C LYS A 146 3.83 -19.33 12.26
N LYS A 147 5.08 -19.75 11.97
CA LYS A 147 5.44 -20.42 10.72
C LYS A 147 4.87 -21.83 10.72
N LYS A 148 3.93 -22.10 9.82
CA LYS A 148 3.25 -23.38 9.67
C LYS A 148 3.14 -23.70 8.18
N ASP A 149 3.12 -24.98 7.85
CA ASP A 149 3.03 -25.47 6.47
C ASP A 149 1.58 -25.67 6.02
N ASP A 150 0.60 -25.40 6.90
CA ASP A 150 -0.82 -25.53 6.65
C ASP A 150 -1.63 -24.47 7.40
N GLY A 151 -2.83 -24.20 6.90
CA GLY A 151 -3.80 -23.28 7.47
C GLY A 151 -4.97 -23.10 6.53
N GLU A 152 -6.06 -22.54 7.01
CA GLU A 152 -7.16 -22.07 6.14
C GLU A 152 -6.82 -20.76 5.44
N ALA A 153 -5.77 -20.06 5.95
CA ALA A 153 -5.23 -18.88 5.37
C ALA A 153 -3.71 -18.82 5.55
N VAL A 154 -3.00 -18.16 4.61
CA VAL A 154 -1.58 -17.83 4.71
C VAL A 154 -1.39 -16.32 4.60
N LEU A 155 -0.58 -15.74 5.49
CA LEU A 155 -0.31 -14.31 5.50
C LEU A 155 0.78 -13.95 4.50
N PHE A 156 0.49 -13.02 3.60
CA PHE A 156 1.48 -12.26 2.85
C PHE A 156 1.75 -10.94 3.58
N ALA A 157 2.84 -10.91 4.34
CA ALA A 157 3.15 -9.80 5.24
C ALA A 157 3.46 -8.48 4.53
N THR A 158 3.82 -8.50 3.25
CA THR A 158 4.34 -7.39 2.45
C THR A 158 5.74 -6.92 2.88
N CYS A 159 6.48 -6.28 1.96
CA CYS A 159 7.82 -5.77 2.28
C CYS A 159 7.80 -4.70 3.38
N TYR A 160 6.72 -3.89 3.45
CA TYR A 160 6.59 -2.83 4.44
C TYR A 160 6.37 -3.39 5.86
N VAL A 161 5.43 -4.31 6.02
CA VAL A 161 5.19 -4.99 7.31
C VAL A 161 6.40 -5.83 7.71
N GLN A 162 7.00 -6.53 6.76
CA GLN A 162 8.20 -7.33 6.99
C GLN A 162 9.35 -6.50 7.57
N ASN A 163 9.57 -5.30 7.04
CA ASN A 163 10.82 -4.57 7.24
C ASN A 163 10.69 -3.28 8.05
N ASN A 164 9.50 -2.67 8.13
CA ASN A 164 9.29 -1.35 8.74
C ASN A 164 8.29 -1.39 9.90
N GLU A 165 7.11 -1.97 9.71
CA GLU A 165 6.05 -2.02 10.74
C GLU A 165 5.58 -3.47 11.02
N PRO A 166 6.43 -4.35 11.59
CA PRO A 166 6.05 -5.74 11.88
C PRO A 166 4.88 -5.85 12.86
N ASN A 167 4.59 -4.81 13.64
CA ASN A 167 3.46 -4.79 14.56
C ASN A 167 2.11 -4.93 13.84
N ILE A 168 1.97 -4.40 12.62
CA ILE A 168 0.75 -4.60 11.83
C ILE A 168 0.53 -6.10 11.54
N GLY A 169 1.59 -6.81 11.18
CA GLY A 169 1.52 -8.27 10.96
C GLY A 169 1.20 -9.03 12.24
N ARG A 170 1.76 -8.61 13.38
CA ARG A 170 1.43 -9.19 14.71
C ARG A 170 -0.03 -8.98 15.06
N ASP A 171 -0.55 -7.79 14.84
CA ASP A 171 -1.97 -7.46 15.05
C ASP A 171 -2.88 -8.29 14.15
N VAL A 172 -2.51 -8.51 12.88
CA VAL A 172 -3.25 -9.41 11.98
C VAL A 172 -3.29 -10.83 12.55
N VAL A 173 -2.16 -11.36 13.01
CA VAL A 173 -2.10 -12.70 13.61
C VAL A 173 -3.01 -12.77 14.85
N GLU A 174 -2.95 -11.78 15.74
CA GLU A 174 -3.79 -11.72 16.93
C GLU A 174 -5.29 -11.67 16.58
N VAL A 175 -5.69 -10.80 15.64
CA VAL A 175 -7.09 -10.70 15.19
C VAL A 175 -7.57 -12.03 14.61
N MET A 176 -6.77 -12.69 13.78
CA MET A 176 -7.15 -13.96 13.19
C MET A 176 -7.28 -15.07 14.26
N GLU A 177 -6.36 -15.12 15.22
CA GLU A 177 -6.42 -16.07 16.35
C GLU A 177 -7.65 -15.83 17.24
N LYS A 178 -7.99 -14.56 17.53
CA LYS A 178 -9.21 -14.20 18.28
C LYS A 178 -10.50 -14.66 17.58
N ASN A 179 -10.46 -14.80 16.26
CA ASN A 179 -11.55 -15.26 15.42
C ASN A 179 -11.40 -16.75 15.02
N GLN A 180 -10.54 -17.52 15.70
CA GLN A 180 -10.30 -18.94 15.50
C GLN A 180 -9.89 -19.30 14.06
N VAL A 181 -9.21 -18.38 13.37
CA VAL A 181 -8.68 -18.60 12.03
C VAL A 181 -7.33 -19.29 12.12
N LYS A 182 -7.19 -20.44 11.46
CA LYS A 182 -5.91 -21.15 11.35
C LYS A 182 -5.03 -20.43 10.33
N LEU A 183 -4.30 -19.41 10.79
CA LEU A 183 -3.41 -18.60 9.98
C LEU A 183 -2.00 -19.17 9.98
N ALA A 184 -1.41 -19.36 8.79
CA ALA A 184 0.01 -19.65 8.60
C ALA A 184 0.79 -18.37 8.23
N CYS A 185 2.01 -18.21 8.77
CA CYS A 185 2.97 -17.24 8.28
C CYS A 185 3.97 -17.97 7.39
N GLY A 186 3.79 -17.90 6.08
CA GLY A 186 4.64 -18.60 5.11
C GLY A 186 6.06 -18.05 5.05
N SER A 187 6.99 -18.86 4.56
CA SER A 187 8.38 -18.49 4.32
C SER A 187 8.65 -18.26 2.84
N GLY A 188 9.77 -17.57 2.52
CA GLY A 188 10.24 -17.42 1.13
C GLY A 188 9.58 -16.27 0.34
N GLN A 189 8.64 -15.55 0.95
CA GLN A 189 7.99 -14.40 0.33
C GLN A 189 8.96 -13.23 0.14
N VAL A 190 8.73 -12.46 -0.92
CA VAL A 190 9.47 -11.23 -1.24
C VAL A 190 8.49 -10.10 -1.60
N CYS A 191 9.00 -8.90 -1.83
CA CYS A 191 8.19 -7.77 -2.30
C CYS A 191 7.29 -8.19 -3.47
N CYS A 192 6.02 -7.74 -3.49
CA CYS A 192 5.08 -8.03 -4.58
C CYS A 192 5.54 -7.53 -5.96
N GLY A 193 6.56 -6.68 -6.01
CA GLY A 193 7.12 -6.14 -7.24
C GLY A 193 6.53 -4.81 -7.70
N MET A 194 5.56 -4.22 -6.99
CA MET A 194 4.95 -2.95 -7.41
C MET A 194 5.99 -1.83 -7.63
N PRO A 195 6.99 -1.59 -6.74
CA PRO A 195 7.99 -0.54 -6.99
C PRO A 195 8.84 -0.81 -8.23
N ALA A 196 9.13 -2.07 -8.54
CA ALA A 196 9.82 -2.47 -9.76
C ALA A 196 8.93 -2.27 -11.00
N TRP A 197 7.63 -2.59 -10.88
CA TRP A 197 6.62 -2.36 -11.92
C TRP A 197 6.49 -0.88 -12.29
N GLU A 198 6.38 0.00 -11.28
CA GLU A 198 6.37 1.46 -11.46
C GLU A 198 7.65 1.98 -12.14
N ALA A 199 8.80 1.39 -11.83
CA ALA A 199 10.09 1.70 -12.45
C ALA A 199 10.31 1.06 -13.81
N GLY A 200 9.34 0.29 -14.35
CA GLY A 200 9.46 -0.43 -15.63
C GLY A 200 10.38 -1.65 -15.60
N ASP A 201 10.78 -2.13 -14.41
CA ASP A 201 11.68 -3.27 -14.22
C ASP A 201 10.93 -4.61 -14.26
N LEU A 202 10.53 -5.03 -15.46
CA LEU A 202 9.74 -6.24 -15.66
C LEU A 202 10.49 -7.53 -15.25
N ASP A 203 11.81 -7.56 -15.36
CA ASP A 203 12.60 -8.73 -14.97
C ASP A 203 12.56 -8.94 -13.46
N THR A 204 12.70 -7.87 -12.69
CA THR A 204 12.53 -7.93 -11.23
C THR A 204 11.10 -8.29 -10.85
N VAL A 205 10.07 -7.77 -11.54
CA VAL A 205 8.67 -8.13 -11.31
C VAL A 205 8.45 -9.63 -11.51
N ARG A 206 8.89 -10.18 -12.66
CA ARG A 206 8.74 -11.61 -12.99
C ARG A 206 9.47 -12.51 -11.99
N LYS A 207 10.70 -12.14 -11.62
CA LYS A 207 11.47 -12.85 -10.60
C LYS A 207 10.73 -12.91 -9.26
N ASN A 208 10.25 -11.77 -8.80
CA ASN A 208 9.54 -11.69 -7.52
C ASN A 208 8.20 -12.44 -7.59
N ALA A 209 7.47 -12.30 -8.68
CA ALA A 209 6.22 -13.03 -8.90
C ALA A 209 6.44 -14.53 -8.83
N LYS A 210 7.43 -15.06 -9.56
CA LYS A 210 7.79 -16.49 -9.52
C LYS A 210 8.10 -16.96 -8.12
N GLN A 211 8.91 -16.21 -7.37
CA GLN A 211 9.27 -16.56 -5.99
C GLN A 211 8.04 -16.55 -5.07
N ASN A 212 7.14 -15.58 -5.21
CA ASN A 212 5.90 -15.52 -4.44
C ASN A 212 4.93 -16.63 -4.83
N LEU A 213 4.86 -17.01 -6.11
CA LEU A 213 4.11 -18.19 -6.57
C LEU A 213 4.64 -19.46 -5.91
N ASP A 214 5.95 -19.67 -5.93
CA ASP A 214 6.60 -20.84 -5.31
C ASP A 214 6.36 -20.89 -3.79
N ALA A 215 6.29 -19.74 -3.11
CA ALA A 215 6.07 -19.64 -1.67
C ALA A 215 4.61 -19.81 -1.25
N LEU A 216 3.65 -19.37 -2.07
CA LEU A 216 2.23 -19.28 -1.66
C LEU A 216 1.34 -20.39 -2.23
N LEU A 217 1.62 -20.87 -3.46
CA LEU A 217 0.79 -21.89 -4.09
C LEU A 217 0.68 -23.21 -3.29
N PRO A 218 1.70 -23.69 -2.57
CA PRO A 218 1.56 -24.87 -1.74
C PRO A 218 0.45 -24.77 -0.68
N TYR A 219 0.14 -23.56 -0.20
CA TYR A 219 -0.98 -23.30 0.70
C TYR A 219 -2.31 -23.22 -0.07
N VAL A 220 -2.32 -22.53 -1.20
CA VAL A 220 -3.50 -22.38 -2.05
C VAL A 220 -3.99 -23.74 -2.57
N GLU A 221 -3.08 -24.64 -2.91
CA GLU A 221 -3.38 -25.99 -3.36
C GLU A 221 -4.02 -26.86 -2.27
N LYS A 222 -3.79 -26.53 -1.01
CA LYS A 222 -4.46 -27.12 0.15
C LYS A 222 -5.78 -26.40 0.51
N GLY A 223 -6.20 -25.41 -0.29
CA GLY A 223 -7.46 -24.67 -0.10
C GLY A 223 -7.33 -23.37 0.72
N ALA A 224 -6.12 -22.98 1.11
CA ALA A 224 -5.94 -21.76 1.89
C ALA A 224 -6.18 -20.49 1.06
N LYS A 225 -6.73 -19.44 1.69
CA LYS A 225 -6.73 -18.09 1.15
C LYS A 225 -5.42 -17.37 1.48
N VAL A 226 -5.00 -16.47 0.60
CA VAL A 226 -3.81 -15.63 0.82
C VAL A 226 -4.27 -14.27 1.36
N LEU A 227 -3.94 -13.97 2.62
CA LEU A 227 -4.31 -12.71 3.25
C LEU A 227 -3.21 -11.68 3.05
N VAL A 228 -3.55 -10.58 2.41
CA VAL A 228 -2.61 -9.53 2.07
C VAL A 228 -2.89 -8.30 2.92
N VAL A 229 -1.85 -7.76 3.57
CA VAL A 229 -2.01 -6.63 4.50
C VAL A 229 -2.20 -5.30 3.77
N ASN A 230 -1.58 -5.12 2.60
CA ASN A 230 -1.60 -3.86 1.86
C ASN A 230 -2.33 -4.00 0.52
N PRO A 231 -3.35 -3.16 0.24
CA PRO A 231 -4.13 -3.23 -1.01
C PRO A 231 -3.32 -3.05 -2.29
N THR A 232 -2.17 -2.38 -2.22
CA THR A 232 -1.24 -2.31 -3.36
C THR A 232 -0.70 -3.69 -3.73
N CYS A 233 -0.34 -4.49 -2.73
CA CYS A 233 0.18 -5.84 -2.94
C CYS A 233 -0.93 -6.81 -3.37
N SER A 234 -2.14 -6.70 -2.80
CA SER A 234 -3.27 -7.54 -3.22
C SER A 234 -3.68 -7.22 -4.66
N MET A 235 -3.71 -5.95 -5.04
CA MET A 235 -3.96 -5.53 -6.43
C MET A 235 -2.89 -6.08 -7.38
N MET A 236 -1.61 -5.98 -7.02
CA MET A 236 -0.51 -6.48 -7.83
C MET A 236 -0.64 -7.99 -8.10
N MET A 237 -0.88 -8.79 -7.06
CA MET A 237 -1.02 -10.23 -7.18
C MET A 237 -2.34 -10.66 -7.83
N ARG A 238 -3.42 -9.90 -7.62
CA ARG A 238 -4.76 -10.22 -8.14
C ARG A 238 -4.91 -9.85 -9.61
N ARG A 239 -4.35 -8.71 -10.04
CA ARG A 239 -4.61 -8.17 -11.38
C ARG A 239 -3.38 -8.18 -12.30
N GLU A 240 -2.21 -7.87 -11.77
CA GLU A 240 -1.03 -7.66 -12.60
C GLU A 240 -0.24 -8.96 -12.83
N TYR A 241 -0.09 -9.83 -11.83
CA TYR A 241 0.66 -11.08 -11.98
C TYR A 241 0.19 -11.94 -13.16
N PRO A 242 -1.13 -12.21 -13.36
CA PRO A 242 -1.59 -13.00 -14.49
C PRO A 242 -1.16 -12.47 -15.87
N GLU A 243 -0.91 -11.17 -15.97
CA GLU A 243 -0.50 -10.53 -17.21
C GLU A 243 1.02 -10.36 -17.36
N LEU A 244 1.76 -10.26 -16.24
CA LEU A 244 3.19 -9.90 -16.23
C LEU A 244 4.14 -11.08 -16.16
N VAL A 245 3.70 -12.22 -15.61
CA VAL A 245 4.53 -13.42 -15.49
C VAL A 245 4.82 -14.04 -16.85
N ALA A 246 5.82 -14.93 -16.91
CA ALA A 246 6.10 -15.71 -18.10
C ALA A 246 4.93 -16.64 -18.44
N GLU A 247 4.82 -17.07 -19.71
CA GLU A 247 3.68 -17.87 -20.19
C GLU A 247 3.46 -19.14 -19.36
N GLU A 248 4.56 -19.82 -18.99
CA GLU A 248 4.55 -21.03 -18.18
C GLU A 248 4.01 -20.83 -16.76
N ASP A 249 4.02 -19.60 -16.23
CA ASP A 249 3.54 -19.28 -14.90
C ASP A 249 2.12 -18.67 -14.88
N LYS A 250 1.48 -18.44 -16.02
CA LYS A 250 0.16 -17.76 -16.10
C LYS A 250 -0.94 -18.50 -15.37
N GLU A 251 -1.04 -19.80 -15.56
CA GLU A 251 -2.05 -20.61 -14.84
C GLU A 251 -1.84 -20.56 -13.33
N ARG A 252 -0.58 -20.63 -12.90
CA ARG A 252 -0.19 -20.50 -11.49
C ARG A 252 -0.55 -19.13 -10.93
N ALA A 253 -0.28 -18.07 -11.68
CA ALA A 253 -0.62 -16.70 -11.29
C ALA A 253 -2.14 -16.49 -11.23
N GLN A 254 -2.90 -17.07 -12.15
CA GLN A 254 -4.36 -17.04 -12.12
C GLN A 254 -4.91 -17.74 -10.88
N LYS A 255 -4.40 -18.93 -10.55
CA LYS A 255 -4.78 -19.66 -9.34
C LYS A 255 -4.47 -18.90 -8.07
N LEU A 256 -3.30 -18.25 -7.99
CA LEU A 256 -2.97 -17.36 -6.87
C LEU A 256 -3.93 -16.18 -6.80
N SER A 257 -4.20 -15.51 -7.93
CA SER A 257 -5.10 -14.34 -8.03
C SER A 257 -6.48 -14.61 -7.40
N GLU A 258 -7.06 -15.79 -7.64
CA GLU A 258 -8.37 -16.22 -7.12
C GLU A 258 -8.35 -16.50 -5.61
N ALA A 259 -7.18 -16.78 -5.05
CA ALA A 259 -7.00 -17.01 -3.62
C ALA A 259 -6.71 -15.73 -2.83
N ILE A 260 -6.36 -14.60 -3.50
CA ILE A 260 -6.01 -13.35 -2.85
C ILE A 260 -7.22 -12.72 -2.15
N ASN A 261 -7.03 -12.35 -0.90
CA ASN A 261 -7.96 -11.54 -0.11
C ASN A 261 -7.18 -10.47 0.66
N ASP A 262 -7.71 -9.26 0.78
CA ASP A 262 -7.25 -8.37 1.83
C ASP A 262 -7.64 -8.94 3.20
N CYS A 263 -6.87 -8.65 4.26
CA CYS A 263 -7.18 -9.16 5.60
C CYS A 263 -8.62 -8.83 6.03
N GLY A 264 -9.10 -7.63 5.67
CA GLY A 264 -10.47 -7.20 5.94
C GLY A 264 -11.51 -7.99 5.13
N GLU A 265 -11.24 -8.34 3.87
CA GLU A 265 -12.15 -9.15 3.04
C GLU A 265 -12.36 -10.53 3.67
N PHE A 266 -11.28 -11.19 4.04
CA PHE A 266 -11.36 -12.52 4.63
C PHE A 266 -12.12 -12.48 5.97
N LEU A 267 -11.75 -11.59 6.87
CA LEU A 267 -12.41 -11.50 8.17
C LEU A 267 -13.90 -11.13 8.02
N TRP A 268 -14.23 -10.29 7.05
CA TRP A 268 -15.63 -9.95 6.75
C TRP A 268 -16.40 -11.16 6.19
N SER A 269 -15.77 -12.06 5.45
CA SER A 269 -16.44 -13.24 4.89
C SER A 269 -16.98 -14.17 5.98
N ILE A 270 -16.27 -14.28 7.11
CA ILE A 270 -16.66 -15.13 8.25
C ILE A 270 -17.51 -14.42 9.31
N ARG A 271 -17.92 -13.16 9.09
CA ARG A 271 -18.61 -12.30 10.07
C ARG A 271 -19.95 -12.84 10.60
N ASN A 272 -20.53 -13.81 9.93
CA ASN A 272 -21.78 -14.47 10.32
C ASN A 272 -21.57 -15.90 10.87
N GLU A 273 -20.31 -16.34 10.98
CA GLU A 273 -19.95 -17.62 11.57
C GLU A 273 -19.82 -17.48 13.10
N ASP A 274 -20.10 -18.55 13.84
CA ASP A 274 -20.05 -18.54 15.32
C ASP A 274 -18.66 -18.21 15.88
N ARG A 275 -17.62 -18.45 15.10
CA ARG A 275 -16.23 -18.14 15.46
C ARG A 275 -15.87 -16.64 15.35
N PHE A 276 -16.72 -15.82 14.69
CA PHE A 276 -16.46 -14.40 14.61
C PHE A 276 -16.62 -13.74 15.97
N ASN A 277 -15.53 -13.24 16.51
CA ASN A 277 -15.48 -12.70 17.86
C ASN A 277 -15.94 -11.23 17.90
N THR A 278 -17.00 -10.98 18.69
CA THR A 278 -17.51 -9.64 18.97
C THR A 278 -17.25 -9.18 20.42
N ASP A 279 -16.48 -9.93 21.19
CA ASP A 279 -16.13 -9.61 22.58
C ASP A 279 -15.00 -8.58 22.63
N PHE A 280 -15.32 -7.35 22.23
CA PHE A 280 -14.40 -6.23 22.29
C PHE A 280 -14.30 -5.70 23.74
N LYS A 281 -13.08 -5.49 24.21
CA LYS A 281 -12.75 -5.05 25.58
C LYS A 281 -12.58 -3.54 25.68
N SER A 282 -12.18 -2.90 24.57
CA SER A 282 -11.99 -1.44 24.53
C SER A 282 -12.49 -0.86 23.21
N THR A 283 -12.68 0.44 23.17
CA THR A 283 -13.21 1.14 22.00
C THR A 283 -12.48 2.48 21.80
N PRO A 284 -12.18 2.88 20.55
CA PRO A 284 -11.70 4.24 20.29
C PRO A 284 -12.75 5.31 20.60
N GLY A 285 -14.02 4.92 20.90
CA GLY A 285 -15.17 5.79 21.21
C GLY A 285 -15.51 6.76 20.09
N GLY A 286 -16.72 6.66 19.56
CA GLY A 286 -17.22 7.62 18.59
C GLY A 286 -16.60 7.53 17.19
N ALA A 287 -16.11 8.65 16.67
CA ALA A 287 -15.63 8.73 15.31
C ALA A 287 -14.25 8.09 15.13
N VAL A 288 -14.08 7.36 14.02
CA VAL A 288 -12.78 6.96 13.48
C VAL A 288 -12.66 7.58 12.10
N GLY A 289 -11.63 8.40 11.85
CA GLY A 289 -11.35 8.89 10.50
C GLY A 289 -10.82 7.74 9.64
N TYR A 290 -11.56 7.35 8.60
CA TYR A 290 -11.16 6.24 7.75
C TYR A 290 -10.87 6.71 6.33
N HIS A 291 -9.60 6.64 5.95
CA HIS A 291 -9.17 6.88 4.58
C HIS A 291 -9.20 5.57 3.77
N ALA A 292 -9.94 5.59 2.66
CA ALA A 292 -10.01 4.48 1.71
C ALA A 292 -8.89 4.61 0.65
N PRO A 293 -7.84 3.76 0.68
CA PRO A 293 -6.71 3.86 -0.24
C PRO A 293 -7.10 3.67 -1.71
N CYS A 294 -6.34 4.30 -2.61
CA CYS A 294 -6.60 4.26 -4.05
C CYS A 294 -6.63 2.82 -4.59
N HIS A 295 -5.66 1.98 -4.25
CA HIS A 295 -5.59 0.60 -4.75
C HIS A 295 -6.65 -0.32 -4.14
N LEU A 296 -7.19 -0.03 -2.95
CA LEU A 296 -8.37 -0.71 -2.44
C LEU A 296 -9.60 -0.35 -3.26
N ARG A 297 -9.77 0.96 -3.54
CA ARG A 297 -10.88 1.47 -4.36
C ARG A 297 -10.81 0.92 -5.79
N ALA A 298 -9.61 0.85 -6.38
CA ALA A 298 -9.39 0.33 -7.72
C ALA A 298 -9.81 -1.15 -7.88
N GLN A 299 -9.70 -1.94 -6.81
CA GLN A 299 -10.11 -3.36 -6.83
C GLN A 299 -11.62 -3.56 -6.74
N ALA A 300 -12.40 -2.55 -6.33
CA ALA A 300 -13.85 -2.60 -6.19
C ALA A 300 -14.38 -3.70 -5.22
N VAL A 301 -13.56 -4.12 -4.25
CA VAL A 301 -13.90 -5.16 -3.25
C VAL A 301 -14.67 -4.60 -2.05
N GLY A 302 -14.89 -3.28 -2.03
CA GLY A 302 -15.54 -2.56 -0.93
C GLY A 302 -14.59 -2.26 0.24
N PHE A 303 -15.10 -1.58 1.27
CA PHE A 303 -14.30 -1.09 2.40
C PHE A 303 -14.49 -1.98 3.63
N LYS A 304 -14.02 -3.22 3.55
CA LYS A 304 -14.28 -4.25 4.58
C LYS A 304 -13.62 -3.92 5.92
N GLY A 305 -12.43 -3.30 5.92
CA GLY A 305 -11.81 -2.78 7.14
C GLY A 305 -12.69 -1.75 7.86
N ARG A 306 -13.28 -0.80 7.10
CA ARG A 306 -14.27 0.14 7.64
C ARG A 306 -15.49 -0.57 8.24
N ASP A 307 -16.03 -1.55 7.52
CA ASP A 307 -17.26 -2.22 7.94
C ASP A 307 -17.02 -3.14 9.15
N LEU A 308 -15.82 -3.71 9.29
CA LEU A 308 -15.39 -4.43 10.49
C LEU A 308 -15.25 -3.49 11.71
N MET A 309 -14.66 -2.30 11.53
CA MET A 309 -14.56 -1.33 12.63
C MET A 309 -15.94 -0.90 13.16
N LYS A 310 -16.99 -0.89 12.33
CA LYS A 310 -18.39 -0.65 12.78
C LYS A 310 -18.92 -1.74 13.73
N LYS A 311 -18.30 -2.91 13.77
CA LYS A 311 -18.67 -3.97 14.71
C LYS A 311 -18.20 -3.67 16.14
N ILE A 312 -17.22 -2.78 16.32
CA ILE A 312 -16.76 -2.32 17.62
C ILE A 312 -17.84 -1.39 18.19
N PRO A 313 -18.32 -1.63 19.44
CA PRO A 313 -19.38 -0.84 20.04
C PRO A 313 -19.09 0.68 20.04
N GLY A 314 -20.04 1.47 19.54
CA GLY A 314 -19.95 2.93 19.51
C GLY A 314 -19.08 3.52 18.40
N VAL A 315 -18.40 2.72 17.57
CA VAL A 315 -17.52 3.19 16.50
C VAL A 315 -18.31 3.60 15.26
N LYS A 316 -18.04 4.80 14.77
CA LYS A 316 -18.65 5.38 13.56
C LYS A 316 -17.55 5.88 12.62
N PRO A 317 -17.07 5.06 11.66
CA PRO A 317 -16.06 5.49 10.73
C PRO A 317 -16.57 6.61 9.80
N LYS A 318 -15.86 7.73 9.75
CA LYS A 318 -16.05 8.82 8.79
C LYS A 318 -15.15 8.58 7.58
N LEU A 319 -15.75 8.35 6.42
CA LEU A 319 -15.06 7.94 5.20
C LEU A 319 -14.45 9.11 4.45
N VAL A 320 -13.15 9.02 4.13
CA VAL A 320 -12.40 9.94 3.27
C VAL A 320 -11.91 9.18 2.04
N MET A 321 -12.32 9.58 0.84
CA MET A 321 -12.00 8.93 -0.43
C MET A 321 -11.16 9.81 -1.36
N GLU A 322 -10.32 10.64 -0.80
CA GLU A 322 -9.40 11.50 -1.55
C GLU A 322 -8.02 10.84 -1.71
N CYS A 323 -7.21 11.30 -2.65
CA CYS A 323 -5.85 10.82 -2.83
C CYS A 323 -4.94 11.40 -1.75
N CYS A 324 -4.11 10.56 -1.12
CA CYS A 324 -3.11 11.02 -0.14
C CYS A 324 -1.81 11.57 -0.79
N GLY A 325 -1.70 11.51 -2.11
CA GLY A 325 -0.55 12.01 -2.87
C GLY A 325 0.73 11.16 -2.76
N HIS A 326 0.75 10.04 -2.03
CA HIS A 326 2.00 9.29 -1.82
C HIS A 326 2.49 8.58 -3.07
N ASP A 327 1.67 7.79 -3.66
CA ASP A 327 1.95 6.91 -4.79
C ASP A 327 3.36 6.31 -4.81
N GLY A 328 3.48 5.06 -4.42
CA GLY A 328 4.75 4.31 -4.46
C GLY A 328 5.97 5.11 -4.05
N THR A 329 6.71 5.62 -5.03
CA THR A 329 7.93 6.42 -4.83
C THR A 329 7.78 7.90 -5.18
N TYR A 330 6.62 8.33 -5.71
CA TYR A 330 6.39 9.70 -6.19
C TYR A 330 6.63 10.75 -5.09
N ALA A 331 6.03 10.58 -3.92
CA ALA A 331 6.19 11.49 -2.79
C ALA A 331 7.62 11.54 -2.20
N MET A 332 8.52 10.65 -2.63
CA MET A 332 9.88 10.59 -2.10
C MET A 332 10.87 11.46 -2.88
N LYS A 333 10.55 11.78 -4.13
CA LYS A 333 11.46 12.43 -5.08
C LYS A 333 11.44 13.95 -4.90
N VAL A 334 12.61 14.60 -5.10
CA VAL A 334 12.73 16.07 -5.01
C VAL A 334 11.81 16.76 -6.01
N GLU A 335 11.74 16.26 -7.22
CA GLU A 335 10.97 16.83 -8.31
C GLU A 335 9.45 16.77 -8.12
N THR A 336 8.95 15.85 -7.29
CA THR A 336 7.51 15.61 -7.15
C THR A 336 6.98 15.75 -5.72
N PHE A 337 7.83 16.04 -4.75
CA PHE A 337 7.46 16.15 -3.33
C PHE A 337 6.35 17.19 -3.09
N GLU A 338 6.52 18.42 -3.62
CA GLU A 338 5.54 19.48 -3.46
C GLU A 338 4.22 19.19 -4.19
N ALA A 339 4.29 18.59 -5.38
CA ALA A 339 3.10 18.14 -6.11
C ALA A 339 2.35 17.06 -5.33
N SER A 340 3.08 16.12 -4.72
CA SER A 340 2.52 15.09 -3.83
C SER A 340 1.74 15.70 -2.67
N ALA A 341 2.32 16.69 -1.97
CA ALA A 341 1.67 17.37 -0.85
C ALA A 341 0.38 18.10 -1.30
N ARG A 342 0.45 18.83 -2.41
CA ARG A 342 -0.70 19.54 -3.00
C ARG A 342 -1.85 18.59 -3.37
N VAL A 343 -1.55 17.47 -4.01
CA VAL A 343 -2.57 16.47 -4.36
C VAL A 343 -3.18 15.83 -3.11
N GLY A 344 -2.37 15.61 -2.06
CA GLY A 344 -2.80 15.03 -0.79
C GLY A 344 -3.65 15.94 0.09
N GLU A 345 -3.67 17.25 -0.16
CA GLU A 345 -4.27 18.25 0.72
C GLU A 345 -5.76 17.96 1.05
N LYS A 346 -6.53 17.54 0.08
CA LYS A 346 -7.95 17.19 0.29
C LYS A 346 -8.11 16.01 1.25
N ALA A 347 -7.24 15.00 1.13
CA ALA A 347 -7.25 13.87 2.04
C ALA A 347 -6.82 14.29 3.45
N PHE A 348 -5.79 15.14 3.57
CA PHE A 348 -5.33 15.64 4.86
C PHE A 348 -6.41 16.44 5.58
N ASN A 349 -7.08 17.35 4.86
CA ASN A 349 -8.20 18.15 5.41
C ASN A 349 -9.38 17.24 5.75
N GLY A 350 -9.79 16.33 4.88
CA GLY A 350 -10.89 15.40 5.16
C GLY A 350 -10.65 14.52 6.38
N MET A 351 -9.39 14.09 6.64
CA MET A 351 -9.05 13.36 7.85
C MET A 351 -9.08 14.24 9.11
N LYS A 352 -8.69 15.52 9.02
CA LYS A 352 -8.81 16.48 10.12
C LYS A 352 -10.28 16.79 10.41
N ASP A 353 -11.10 17.03 9.39
CA ASP A 353 -12.53 17.32 9.48
C ASP A 353 -13.34 16.12 10.02
N ALA A 354 -12.74 14.93 10.02
CA ALA A 354 -13.34 13.79 10.70
C ALA A 354 -13.42 13.97 12.23
N GLU A 355 -12.66 14.89 12.81
CA GLU A 355 -12.61 15.17 14.26
C GLU A 355 -12.51 13.91 15.10
N ALA A 356 -11.70 12.95 14.64
CA ALA A 356 -11.55 11.64 15.22
C ALA A 356 -10.21 11.48 15.94
N GLU A 357 -10.21 10.90 17.12
CA GLU A 357 -8.97 10.61 17.85
C GLU A 357 -8.15 9.50 17.17
N VAL A 358 -8.82 8.53 16.57
CA VAL A 358 -8.18 7.44 15.84
C VAL A 358 -8.41 7.61 14.34
N TRP A 359 -7.33 7.56 13.57
CA TRP A 359 -7.36 7.51 12.12
C TRP A 359 -6.98 6.12 11.63
N ALA A 360 -7.60 5.66 10.54
CA ALA A 360 -7.36 4.34 9.98
C ALA A 360 -7.21 4.37 8.45
N THR A 361 -6.35 3.52 7.92
CA THR A 361 -6.18 3.26 6.49
C THR A 361 -5.49 1.91 6.30
N GLU A 362 -5.85 1.14 5.26
CA GLU A 362 -5.16 -0.11 4.91
C GLU A 362 -3.79 0.13 4.26
N CYS A 363 -3.49 1.37 3.86
CA CYS A 363 -2.22 1.69 3.23
C CYS A 363 -1.25 2.36 4.23
N PRO A 364 -0.19 1.67 4.68
CA PRO A 364 0.77 2.25 5.62
C PRO A 364 1.49 3.48 5.05
N LEU A 365 1.68 3.55 3.73
CA LEU A 365 2.29 4.70 3.08
C LEU A 365 1.39 5.94 3.14
N ALA A 366 0.07 5.76 3.01
CA ALA A 366 -0.89 6.83 3.28
C ALA A 366 -0.82 7.27 4.76
N GLY A 367 -0.60 6.34 5.68
CA GLY A 367 -0.35 6.63 7.09
C GLY A 367 0.84 7.57 7.30
N ILE A 368 1.96 7.37 6.58
CA ILE A 368 3.13 8.27 6.60
C ILE A 368 2.78 9.66 6.08
N GLN A 369 1.99 9.77 4.99
CA GLN A 369 1.56 11.07 4.46
C GLN A 369 0.72 11.84 5.47
N PHE A 370 -0.22 11.17 6.14
CA PHE A 370 -1.01 11.81 7.19
C PHE A 370 -0.15 12.25 8.38
N GLU A 371 0.80 11.44 8.79
CA GLU A 371 1.73 11.82 9.85
C GLU A 371 2.54 13.07 9.47
N GLN A 372 3.10 13.08 8.26
CA GLN A 372 3.93 14.17 7.76
C GLN A 372 3.17 15.48 7.56
N HIS A 373 1.99 15.44 6.94
CA HIS A 373 1.27 16.64 6.47
C HIS A 373 0.04 17.00 7.31
N ALA A 374 -0.44 16.07 8.15
CA ALA A 374 -1.60 16.29 9.00
C ALA A 374 -1.30 16.07 10.49
N GLY A 375 -0.08 15.66 10.85
CA GLY A 375 0.39 15.54 12.23
C GLY A 375 -0.15 14.33 12.99
N LYS A 376 -0.83 13.38 12.32
CA LYS A 376 -1.37 12.17 12.97
C LYS A 376 -1.17 10.94 12.11
N ARG A 377 -0.61 9.88 12.70
CA ARG A 377 -0.46 8.57 12.05
C ARG A 377 -1.80 7.85 12.00
N ALA A 378 -2.19 7.38 10.80
CA ALA A 378 -3.32 6.48 10.64
C ALA A 378 -2.89 5.03 10.92
N LEU A 379 -3.70 4.30 11.69
CA LEU A 379 -3.50 2.89 12.02
C LEU A 379 -4.04 2.00 10.90
N HIS A 380 -3.54 0.77 10.82
CA HIS A 380 -4.20 -0.24 9.98
C HIS A 380 -5.53 -0.69 10.64
N PRO A 381 -6.63 -0.95 9.89
CA PRO A 381 -7.89 -1.42 10.47
C PRO A 381 -7.74 -2.68 11.34
N MET A 382 -6.82 -3.60 10.97
CA MET A 382 -6.50 -4.77 11.80
C MET A 382 -5.86 -4.37 13.13
N THR A 383 -5.04 -3.32 13.17
CA THR A 383 -4.51 -2.76 14.41
C THR A 383 -5.61 -2.17 15.28
N VAL A 384 -6.59 -1.48 14.68
CA VAL A 384 -7.77 -0.97 15.42
C VAL A 384 -8.57 -2.11 16.05
N LEU A 385 -8.79 -3.21 15.30
CA LEU A 385 -9.47 -4.41 15.80
C LEU A 385 -8.66 -5.11 16.90
N ALA A 386 -7.35 -5.32 16.71
CA ALA A 386 -6.49 -5.92 17.72
C ALA A 386 -6.51 -5.12 19.01
N ARG A 387 -6.41 -3.79 18.91
CA ARG A 387 -6.56 -2.89 20.08
C ARG A 387 -7.92 -3.02 20.73
N ALA A 388 -8.99 -3.17 19.96
CA ALA A 388 -10.33 -3.33 20.51
C ALA A 388 -10.50 -4.64 21.30
N TYR A 389 -9.74 -5.69 20.99
CA TYR A 389 -9.73 -6.94 21.76
C TYR A 389 -8.89 -6.87 23.06
N ARG A 390 -8.07 -5.84 23.24
CA ARG A 390 -7.24 -5.62 24.44
C ARG A 390 -7.95 -4.67 25.42
N GLU A 391 -7.78 -4.87 26.73
CA GLU A 391 -8.41 -4.01 27.76
C GLU A 391 -7.86 -2.58 27.73
N ASP A 392 -6.56 -2.43 27.48
CA ASP A 392 -5.81 -1.17 27.40
C ASP A 392 -5.55 -0.71 25.95
N GLY A 393 -6.37 -1.14 25.01
CA GLY A 393 -6.11 -0.98 23.58
C GLY A 393 -6.09 0.46 23.07
N PHE A 394 -6.74 1.40 23.78
CA PHE A 394 -6.81 2.82 23.40
C PHE A 394 -6.37 3.71 24.58
N PRO A 395 -5.07 3.71 24.92
CA PRO A 395 -4.54 4.47 26.06
C PRO A 395 -4.72 5.99 25.90
N GLU A 396 -4.88 6.49 24.68
CA GLU A 396 -5.12 7.91 24.40
C GLU A 396 -6.40 8.46 25.06
N LYS A 397 -7.30 7.57 25.50
CA LYS A 397 -8.57 7.91 26.15
C LYS A 397 -8.58 7.83 27.67
N VAL A 398 -7.53 7.28 28.25
CA VAL A 398 -7.41 7.27 29.69
C VAL A 398 -7.07 8.71 30.11
N PRO A 399 -7.97 9.45 30.83
CA PRO A 399 -7.59 10.74 31.37
C PRO A 399 -6.35 10.56 32.25
N PRO A 400 -5.39 11.51 32.22
CA PRO A 400 -4.23 11.43 33.07
C PRO A 400 -4.71 11.24 34.52
N LYS A 401 -4.12 10.25 35.20
CA LYS A 401 -4.40 10.03 36.63
C LYS A 401 -4.14 11.35 37.36
N GLU A 402 -5.10 11.81 38.17
CA GLU A 402 -5.03 13.07 38.91
C GLU A 402 -3.90 13.12 39.96
N ASP A 403 -3.02 12.12 40.03
CA ASP A 403 -2.03 11.92 41.09
C ASP A 403 -0.59 12.34 40.73
N GLU A 404 -0.39 13.21 39.74
CA GLU A 404 0.92 13.87 39.51
C GLU A 404 0.74 15.41 39.49
N LYS A 405 0.40 15.97 40.66
CA LYS A 405 0.60 17.38 40.97
C LYS A 405 1.57 17.53 42.12
#